data_ba744be25d6ebd948f01fc1e211cc339
#
_entry.id   ba744be25d6ebd948f01fc1e211cc339
#
_cell.length_a   1.000
_cell.length_b   1.000
_cell.length_c   1.000
_cell.angle_alpha   90.00
_cell.angle_beta   90.00
_cell.angle_gamma   90.00
#
_symmetry.space_group_name_H-M   'P 1'
#
loop_
_entity.id
_entity.type
_entity.pdbx_description
1 polymer ?
#
loop_
_entity_poly.entity_id
_entity_poly.type
_entity_poly.pdbx_seq_one_letter_code
_entity_poly.pdbx_strand_id
1 'polypeptide(L)'
;GSVVLAAGPEAFFGTARHAANAAGGAALVALARSAAIELRRHGVRVNVVAPTARTRLTEDLALFRKIGAGSMEPEHAAPLFVHLLSDRASDVNGEVLGVAGGRVYAFQSRETTGAFVEGRGFELEELPEAWSEITRG
;
A
#
# COMPACT_ATOMS: atom_id res chain seq x y z
N GLY A 1 4.26 12.24 18.22
CA GLY A 1 5.28 11.43 17.56
C GLY A 1 4.86 10.95 16.17
N SER A 2 5.81 10.45 15.37
CA SER A 2 5.55 9.92 14.05
C SER A 2 6.38 8.67 13.78
N VAL A 3 5.74 7.67 13.21
CA VAL A 3 6.35 6.42 12.75
C VAL A 3 6.05 6.28 11.26
N VAL A 4 7.07 5.96 10.46
CA VAL A 4 6.92 5.66 9.05
C VAL A 4 7.53 4.30 8.77
N LEU A 5 6.69 3.37 8.31
CA LEU A 5 7.11 2.04 7.90
C LEU A 5 7.35 2.00 6.39
N ALA A 6 8.32 1.23 5.94
CA ALA A 6 8.59 1.02 4.52
C ALA A 6 8.10 -0.35 4.08
N ALA A 7 7.30 -0.39 3.01
CA ALA A 7 6.84 -1.62 2.36
C ALA A 7 7.06 -1.51 0.85
N GLY A 8 7.14 -2.64 0.15
CA GLY A 8 7.18 -2.61 -1.31
C GLY A 8 5.77 -2.57 -1.92
N PRO A 9 5.61 -2.07 -3.15
CA PRO A 9 4.31 -2.06 -3.85
C PRO A 9 3.75 -3.47 -4.10
N GLU A 10 4.59 -4.51 -4.09
CA GLU A 10 4.17 -5.91 -4.17
C GLU A 10 3.26 -6.35 -3.01
N ALA A 11 3.24 -5.60 -1.89
CA ALA A 11 2.31 -5.80 -0.79
C ALA A 11 0.83 -5.65 -1.21
N PHE A 12 0.55 -4.96 -2.32
CA PHE A 12 -0.80 -4.65 -2.81
C PHE A 12 -1.18 -5.45 -4.05
N PHE A 13 -0.23 -5.68 -4.95
CA PHE A 13 -0.52 -6.25 -6.26
C PHE A 13 0.01 -7.68 -6.41
N GLY A 14 0.85 -8.12 -5.50
CA GLY A 14 1.64 -9.32 -5.66
C GLY A 14 2.67 -9.18 -6.78
N THR A 15 3.70 -9.99 -6.75
CA THR A 15 4.70 -10.08 -7.81
C THR A 15 5.25 -11.51 -7.82
N ALA A 16 5.37 -12.08 -9.00
CA ALA A 16 5.89 -13.45 -9.15
C ALA A 16 7.28 -13.56 -8.49
N ARG A 17 7.49 -14.63 -7.74
CA ARG A 17 8.74 -14.93 -7.01
C ARG A 17 9.06 -13.98 -5.83
N HIS A 18 8.12 -13.12 -5.42
CA HIS A 18 8.28 -12.19 -4.30
C HIS A 18 7.27 -12.44 -3.17
N ALA A 19 6.73 -13.65 -3.03
CA ALA A 19 5.68 -13.95 -2.07
C ALA A 19 6.05 -13.59 -0.62
N ALA A 20 7.29 -13.85 -0.19
CA ALA A 20 7.76 -13.51 1.15
C ALA A 20 7.78 -11.99 1.37
N ASN A 21 8.30 -11.21 0.41
CA ASN A 21 8.33 -9.75 0.49
C ASN A 21 6.91 -9.17 0.47
N ALA A 22 6.04 -9.70 -0.40
CA ALA A 22 4.64 -9.28 -0.46
C ALA A 22 3.91 -9.53 0.87
N ALA A 23 4.09 -10.72 1.46
CA ALA A 23 3.51 -11.06 2.76
C ALA A 23 4.03 -10.16 3.89
N GLY A 24 5.35 -9.94 3.96
CA GLY A 24 5.96 -9.05 4.95
C GLY A 24 5.48 -7.60 4.80
N GLY A 25 5.44 -7.08 3.57
CA GLY A 25 4.94 -5.74 3.26
C GLY A 25 3.45 -5.59 3.62
N ALA A 26 2.61 -6.57 3.29
CA ALA A 26 1.20 -6.57 3.64
C ALA A 26 0.98 -6.59 5.17
N ALA A 27 1.80 -7.35 5.90
CA ALA A 27 1.78 -7.36 7.36
C ALA A 27 2.12 -5.98 7.93
N LEU A 28 3.13 -5.29 7.39
CA LEU A 28 3.47 -3.92 7.81
C LEU A 28 2.35 -2.92 7.53
N VAL A 29 1.65 -3.04 6.40
CA VAL A 29 0.50 -2.19 6.07
C VAL A 29 -0.64 -2.39 7.08
N ALA A 30 -0.99 -3.65 7.38
CA ALA A 30 -2.03 -3.97 8.35
C ALA A 30 -1.66 -3.49 9.77
N LEU A 31 -0.41 -3.73 10.17
CA LEU A 31 0.14 -3.25 11.44
C LEU A 31 0.04 -1.73 11.56
N ALA A 32 0.48 -1.00 10.52
CA ALA A 32 0.47 0.46 10.52
C ALA A 32 -0.94 1.03 10.67
N ARG A 33 -1.91 0.46 9.95
CA ARG A 33 -3.32 0.89 10.04
C ARG A 33 -3.90 0.67 11.43
N SER A 34 -3.65 -0.49 12.04
CA SER A 34 -4.08 -0.79 13.40
C SER A 34 -3.41 0.13 14.42
N ALA A 35 -2.08 0.26 14.32
CA ALA A 35 -1.29 1.12 15.21
C ALA A 35 -1.68 2.60 15.06
N ALA A 36 -2.01 3.08 13.86
CA ALA A 36 -2.48 4.45 13.64
C ALA A 36 -3.78 4.75 14.42
N ILE A 37 -4.67 3.77 14.53
CA ILE A 37 -5.91 3.91 15.32
C ILE A 37 -5.59 3.86 16.82
N GLU A 38 -4.83 2.87 17.26
CA GLU A 38 -4.52 2.64 18.67
C GLU A 38 -3.70 3.76 19.31
N LEU A 39 -2.68 4.25 18.57
CA LEU A 39 -1.73 5.24 19.05
C LEU A 39 -2.21 6.69 18.89
N ARG A 40 -3.30 6.92 18.17
CA ARG A 40 -3.87 8.25 17.96
C ARG A 40 -4.12 8.99 19.28
N ARG A 41 -4.62 8.31 20.29
CA ARG A 41 -4.86 8.85 21.63
C ARG A 41 -3.59 9.33 22.35
N HIS A 42 -2.43 8.86 21.91
CA HIS A 42 -1.11 9.23 22.44
C HIS A 42 -0.40 10.28 21.58
N GLY A 43 -1.07 10.82 20.57
CA GLY A 43 -0.49 11.80 19.66
C GLY A 43 0.62 11.21 18.76
N VAL A 44 0.56 9.89 18.48
CA VAL A 44 1.50 9.22 17.59
C VAL A 44 0.81 8.86 16.29
N ARG A 45 1.36 9.32 15.19
CA ARG A 45 0.94 9.00 13.81
C ARG A 45 1.76 7.83 13.27
N VAL A 46 1.11 6.96 12.52
CA VAL A 46 1.77 5.83 11.88
C VAL A 46 1.34 5.76 10.42
N ASN A 47 2.29 5.84 9.51
CA ASN A 47 2.06 5.80 8.06
C ASN A 47 2.99 4.79 7.39
N VAL A 48 2.67 4.42 6.15
CA VAL A 48 3.50 3.53 5.34
C VAL A 48 3.91 4.26 4.06
N VAL A 49 5.16 4.08 3.67
CA VAL A 49 5.66 4.48 2.35
C VAL A 49 6.05 3.22 1.58
N ALA A 50 5.57 3.11 0.34
CA ALA A 50 5.91 2.06 -0.62
C ALA A 50 6.74 2.67 -1.76
N PRO A 51 8.07 2.74 -1.63
CA PRO A 51 8.92 3.31 -2.65
C PRO A 51 9.11 2.33 -3.81
N THR A 52 9.07 2.86 -5.03
CA THR A 52 9.57 2.18 -6.24
C THR A 52 10.83 2.90 -6.67
N ALA A 53 11.98 2.29 -6.37
CA ALA A 53 13.28 2.89 -6.63
C ALA A 53 14.24 1.87 -7.25
N ARG A 54 15.14 2.37 -8.10
CA ARG A 54 16.25 1.59 -8.63
C ARG A 54 17.33 1.47 -7.56
N THR A 55 17.60 0.26 -7.15
CA THR A 55 18.64 -0.08 -6.18
C THR A 55 19.40 -1.31 -6.68
N ARG A 56 20.49 -1.67 -6.04
CA ARG A 56 21.22 -2.92 -6.33
C ARG A 56 20.33 -4.18 -6.25
N LEU A 57 19.25 -4.13 -5.47
CA LEU A 57 18.28 -5.22 -5.34
C LEU A 57 17.20 -5.23 -6.43
N THR A 58 16.98 -4.11 -7.09
CA THR A 58 15.85 -3.93 -8.01
C THR A 58 16.25 -3.63 -9.44
N GLU A 59 17.51 -3.29 -9.72
CA GLU A 59 18.00 -2.85 -11.04
C GLU A 59 17.77 -3.88 -12.15
N ASP A 60 17.77 -5.18 -11.81
CA ASP A 60 17.53 -6.28 -12.75
C ASP A 60 16.04 -6.52 -13.05
N LEU A 61 15.12 -5.86 -12.33
CA LEU A 61 13.69 -6.01 -12.58
C LEU A 61 13.31 -5.43 -13.96
N ALA A 62 12.38 -6.09 -14.63
CA ALA A 62 11.93 -5.70 -15.98
C ALA A 62 11.45 -4.24 -16.06
N LEU A 63 10.90 -3.70 -14.97
CA LEU A 63 10.50 -2.30 -14.86
C LEU A 63 11.70 -1.37 -15.13
N PHE A 64 12.84 -1.61 -14.49
CA PHE A 64 14.00 -0.71 -14.55
C PHE A 64 14.82 -0.85 -15.82
N ARG A 65 14.65 -1.94 -16.58
CA ARG A 65 15.30 -2.10 -17.90
C ARG A 65 14.82 -1.09 -18.95
N LYS A 66 13.59 -0.57 -18.77
CA LYS A 66 12.94 0.38 -19.71
C LYS A 66 12.99 1.83 -19.24
N ILE A 67 13.48 2.07 -18.02
CA ILE A 67 13.49 3.41 -17.40
C ILE A 67 14.91 3.94 -17.46
N GLY A 68 15.05 5.18 -17.92
CA GLY A 68 16.35 5.87 -18.01
C GLY A 68 17.04 6.01 -16.64
N ALA A 69 18.37 6.03 -16.65
CA ALA A 69 19.15 6.32 -15.45
C ALA A 69 18.73 7.69 -14.85
N GLY A 70 18.72 7.78 -13.52
CA GLY A 70 18.40 9.02 -12.80
C GLY A 70 16.91 9.30 -12.58
N SER A 71 15.99 8.49 -13.13
CA SER A 71 14.55 8.79 -13.02
C SER A 71 13.85 8.17 -11.81
N MET A 72 14.42 7.16 -11.19
CA MET A 72 13.86 6.47 -10.01
C MET A 72 14.94 6.15 -8.98
N GLU A 73 15.74 7.14 -8.66
CA GLU A 73 16.77 6.99 -7.63
C GLU A 73 16.14 6.94 -6.22
N PRO A 74 16.73 6.22 -5.26
CA PRO A 74 16.21 6.13 -3.89
C PRO A 74 16.00 7.49 -3.23
N GLU A 75 16.82 8.48 -3.56
CA GLU A 75 16.77 9.84 -3.05
C GLU A 75 15.45 10.54 -3.36
N HIS A 76 14.74 10.14 -4.42
CA HIS A 76 13.43 10.70 -4.76
C HIS A 76 12.35 10.34 -3.73
N ALA A 77 12.55 9.28 -2.94
CA ALA A 77 11.62 8.91 -1.89
C ALA A 77 11.85 9.69 -0.58
N ALA A 78 13.06 10.17 -0.34
CA ALA A 78 13.45 10.78 0.93
C ALA A 78 12.57 11.98 1.35
N PRO A 79 12.17 12.92 0.46
CA PRO A 79 11.30 14.03 0.83
C PRO A 79 9.97 13.61 1.43
N LEU A 80 9.37 12.50 0.93
CA LEU A 80 8.11 11.99 1.46
C LEU A 80 8.29 11.45 2.90
N PHE A 81 9.36 10.71 3.17
CA PHE A 81 9.67 10.24 4.53
C PHE A 81 9.89 11.42 5.48
N VAL A 82 10.69 12.41 5.08
CA VAL A 82 10.93 13.61 5.90
C VAL A 82 9.63 14.37 6.17
N HIS A 83 8.78 14.53 5.16
CA HIS A 83 7.49 15.19 5.31
C HIS A 83 6.62 14.47 6.35
N LEU A 84 6.44 13.15 6.24
CA LEU A 84 5.62 12.35 7.15
C LEU A 84 6.15 12.32 8.58
N LEU A 85 7.47 12.41 8.76
CA LEU A 85 8.12 12.48 10.08
C LEU A 85 8.06 13.88 10.71
N SER A 86 7.74 14.91 9.93
CA SER A 86 7.67 16.29 10.40
C SER A 86 6.28 16.67 10.90
N ASP A 87 6.19 17.82 11.60
CA ASP A 87 4.93 18.39 12.07
C ASP A 87 4.04 18.91 10.92
N ARG A 88 4.61 19.07 9.71
CA ARG A 88 3.85 19.48 8.51
C ARG A 88 2.83 18.43 8.06
N ALA A 89 2.97 17.19 8.52
CA ALA A 89 2.04 16.10 8.24
C ALA A 89 1.20 15.74 9.49
N SER A 90 0.89 16.71 10.34
CA SER A 90 0.19 16.50 11.61
C SER A 90 -1.21 15.87 11.45
N ASP A 91 -1.83 16.04 10.32
CA ASP A 91 -3.15 15.53 9.92
C ASP A 91 -3.08 14.20 9.14
N VAL A 92 -1.88 13.72 8.79
CA VAL A 92 -1.66 12.49 8.02
C VAL A 92 -1.41 11.31 8.96
N ASN A 93 -2.37 10.39 9.08
CA ASN A 93 -2.26 9.22 9.94
C ASN A 93 -3.01 8.01 9.36
N GLY A 94 -2.36 6.86 9.31
CA GLY A 94 -2.91 5.62 8.78
C GLY A 94 -2.83 5.50 7.25
N GLU A 95 -2.15 6.45 6.61
CA GLU A 95 -2.01 6.48 5.16
C GLU A 95 -0.95 5.51 4.66
N VAL A 96 -1.18 5.01 3.47
CA VAL A 96 -0.24 4.17 2.72
C VAL A 96 0.07 4.85 1.40
N LEU A 97 1.28 5.35 1.27
CA LEU A 97 1.68 6.23 0.18
C LEU A 97 2.73 5.54 -0.70
N GLY A 98 2.52 5.60 -2.00
CA GLY A 98 3.52 5.19 -2.98
C GLY A 98 4.35 6.37 -3.46
N VAL A 99 5.63 6.13 -3.74
CA VAL A 99 6.51 7.09 -4.40
C VAL A 99 7.34 6.40 -5.48
N ALA A 100 7.34 6.98 -6.69
CA ALA A 100 8.04 6.45 -7.85
C ALA A 100 8.60 7.62 -8.68
N GLY A 101 9.88 7.91 -8.54
CA GLY A 101 10.47 9.10 -9.14
C GLY A 101 9.75 10.37 -8.68
N GLY A 102 9.24 11.15 -9.61
CA GLY A 102 8.50 12.39 -9.34
C GLY A 102 7.01 12.21 -8.98
N ARG A 103 6.52 10.97 -8.87
CA ARG A 103 5.10 10.69 -8.57
C ARG A 103 4.92 10.24 -7.13
N VAL A 104 4.01 10.90 -6.39
CA VAL A 104 3.50 10.46 -5.08
C VAL A 104 2.01 10.17 -5.21
N TYR A 105 1.54 9.08 -4.60
CA TYR A 105 0.14 8.64 -4.68
C TYR A 105 -0.24 7.83 -3.44
N ALA A 106 -1.54 7.71 -3.16
CA ALA A 106 -2.04 6.88 -2.08
C ALA A 106 -2.53 5.52 -2.58
N PHE A 107 -2.30 4.47 -1.80
CA PHE A 107 -2.94 3.17 -1.95
C PHE A 107 -4.24 3.15 -1.16
N GLN A 108 -5.35 2.97 -1.85
CA GLN A 108 -6.66 2.88 -1.24
C GLN A 108 -7.18 1.44 -1.33
N SER A 109 -7.67 0.90 -0.22
CA SER A 109 -8.46 -0.33 -0.21
C SER A 109 -9.92 0.04 -0.36
N ARG A 110 -10.62 -0.59 -1.29
CA ARG A 110 -12.03 -0.35 -1.55
C ARG A 110 -12.76 -1.69 -1.58
N GLU A 111 -13.87 -1.77 -0.86
CA GLU A 111 -14.82 -2.85 -1.00
C GLU A 111 -15.78 -2.53 -2.15
N THR A 112 -16.21 -3.56 -2.87
CA THR A 112 -17.32 -3.43 -3.83
C THR A 112 -18.62 -3.34 -3.06
N THR A 113 -19.71 -2.94 -3.73
CA THR A 113 -21.05 -3.00 -3.13
C THR A 113 -21.49 -4.43 -2.81
N GLY A 114 -20.91 -5.41 -3.51
CA GLY A 114 -21.26 -6.82 -3.36
C GLY A 114 -22.65 -7.14 -3.87
N ALA A 115 -23.03 -8.40 -3.74
CA ALA A 115 -24.36 -8.89 -4.00
C ALA A 115 -25.04 -9.31 -2.69
N PHE A 116 -26.36 -9.27 -2.62
CA PHE A 116 -27.13 -9.54 -1.41
C PHE A 116 -28.19 -10.60 -1.64
N VAL A 117 -28.41 -11.45 -0.64
CA VAL A 117 -29.56 -12.35 -0.52
C VAL A 117 -30.25 -12.03 0.81
N GLU A 118 -31.54 -11.76 0.74
CA GLU A 118 -32.32 -11.35 1.90
C GLU A 118 -32.61 -12.52 2.84
N GLY A 119 -32.36 -12.31 4.16
CA GLY A 119 -32.76 -13.23 5.23
C GLY A 119 -31.96 -14.54 5.36
N ARG A 120 -30.98 -14.80 4.47
CA ARG A 120 -30.12 -15.99 4.50
C ARG A 120 -28.72 -15.72 3.91
N GLY A 121 -27.86 -16.72 3.89
CA GLY A 121 -26.61 -16.71 3.11
C GLY A 121 -26.83 -17.11 1.65
N PHE A 122 -25.81 -16.91 0.82
CA PHE A 122 -25.76 -17.44 -0.55
C PHE A 122 -25.67 -18.96 -0.52
N GLU A 123 -26.41 -19.61 -1.43
CA GLU A 123 -26.18 -21.00 -1.78
C GLU A 123 -25.04 -21.09 -2.81
N LEU A 124 -24.36 -22.25 -2.87
CA LEU A 124 -23.20 -22.44 -3.73
C LEU A 124 -23.52 -22.16 -5.21
N GLU A 125 -24.68 -22.59 -5.64
CA GLU A 125 -25.17 -22.52 -7.02
C GLU A 125 -25.51 -21.10 -7.46
N GLU A 126 -25.74 -20.17 -6.53
CA GLU A 126 -26.07 -18.76 -6.78
C GLU A 126 -24.82 -17.89 -7.00
N LEU A 127 -23.67 -18.29 -6.44
CA LEU A 127 -22.43 -17.52 -6.51
C LEU A 127 -21.94 -17.24 -7.93
N PRO A 128 -21.99 -18.19 -8.91
CA PRO A 128 -21.57 -17.92 -10.27
C PRO A 128 -22.36 -16.80 -10.96
N GLU A 129 -23.66 -16.71 -10.71
CA GLU A 129 -24.54 -15.68 -11.28
C GLU A 129 -24.26 -14.30 -10.65
N ALA A 130 -24.04 -14.26 -9.33
CA ALA A 130 -23.72 -13.04 -8.57
C ALA A 130 -22.27 -12.57 -8.73
N TRP A 131 -21.37 -13.38 -9.29
CA TRP A 131 -19.92 -13.14 -9.26
C TRP A 131 -19.50 -11.81 -9.87
N SER A 132 -20.15 -11.40 -10.94
CA SER A 132 -19.85 -10.11 -11.60
C SER A 132 -20.17 -8.92 -10.71
N GLU A 133 -21.28 -8.98 -9.98
CA GLU A 133 -21.69 -7.94 -9.02
C GLU A 133 -20.78 -7.91 -7.81
N ILE A 134 -20.42 -9.09 -7.27
CA ILE A 134 -19.49 -9.22 -6.14
C ILE A 134 -18.13 -8.60 -6.45
N THR A 135 -17.60 -8.81 -7.67
CA THR A 135 -16.20 -8.47 -7.98
C THR A 135 -15.98 -7.13 -8.67
N ARG A 136 -17.01 -6.54 -9.26
CA ARG A 136 -16.90 -5.34 -10.11
C ARG A 136 -17.77 -4.17 -9.68
N GLY A 137 -18.53 -4.34 -8.62
CA GLY A 137 -19.46 -3.35 -8.07
C GLY A 137 -18.91 -1.97 -7.78
#